data_4857a6dea2b8aac3fe71be07be1b2c73
#
_entry.id   4857a6dea2b8aac3fe71be07be1b2c73
#
_cell.length_a   1.000
_cell.length_b   1.000
_cell.length_c   1.000
_cell.angle_alpha   90.00
_cell.angle_beta   90.00
_cell.angle_gamma   90.00
#
_symmetry.space_group_name_H-M   'P 1'
#
loop_
_entity.id
_entity.type
_entity.pdbx_description
1 polymer ?
#
loop_
_entity_poly.entity_id
_entity_poly.type
_entity_poly.pdbx_seq_one_letter_code
_entity_poly.pdbx_strand_id
1 'polypeptide(L)'
;MTRRLTTFAALTLLCVGTGQSSAGATAAVSPARGFVPRELIVKFEDDRRAKTVRLPASLGVRRAAEVLRRSPAVAYAAPNYLATASAPSPLLTSTGLPNDPGPIDGPPGPPGGWVSLQWNLLPWAGGTATGLPTSPGGIDAIGAWRNLQAAGRAGGRGIVVAVLDTGVAYRSLGGRFRRSPDFAPGQFVPGFDFVSGDRLPLDQNGHGTHVAGTIAEKTDNGIGLVGLAYGAKLMPIRVLDKHGSGEAAEIARGIRFAVAHGADVINMSFNFGCGKRVPSIDEELRRAYRAGVVTVASIGNLGAETCVSPPATGPRVIGVGGTTEGGCLGSYSLTGPKIDVVAPGGGVAAIGCPSVAARPIFQVTLKSGDTRRFGEPGSYIGTSMAAAHVSGLAALVLASRALGTVGPGANLVDRLTRRLRNTARDLGLPSTRQGSGLIDAARATSPLP
;
A
#
# COMPACT_ATOMS: atom_id res chain seq x y z
N MET A 1 2.82 -17.36 -43.47
CA MET A 1 2.78 -18.65 -42.74
C MET A 1 4.15 -19.10 -42.20
N THR A 2 5.25 -18.50 -42.58
CA THR A 2 6.63 -18.92 -42.23
C THR A 2 7.21 -18.34 -40.95
N ARG A 3 6.56 -17.37 -40.27
CA ARG A 3 7.05 -16.80 -39.00
C ARG A 3 6.64 -17.59 -37.71
N ARG A 4 5.68 -18.52 -37.82
CA ARG A 4 5.25 -19.33 -36.65
C ARG A 4 6.15 -20.51 -36.34
N LEU A 5 6.95 -21.01 -37.26
CA LEU A 5 7.79 -22.19 -37.06
C LEU A 5 9.11 -21.91 -36.31
N THR A 6 9.65 -20.70 -36.45
CA THR A 6 10.89 -20.31 -35.74
C THR A 6 10.68 -20.01 -34.26
N THR A 7 9.46 -19.59 -33.87
CA THR A 7 9.11 -19.32 -32.46
C THR A 7 8.91 -20.62 -31.66
N PHE A 8 8.46 -21.67 -32.30
CA PHE A 8 8.31 -23.00 -31.67
C PHE A 8 9.67 -23.68 -31.37
N ALA A 9 10.69 -23.50 -32.22
CA ALA A 9 11.98 -24.13 -32.02
C ALA A 9 12.75 -23.59 -30.82
N ALA A 10 12.64 -22.31 -30.49
CA ALA A 10 13.26 -21.73 -29.28
C ALA A 10 12.52 -22.14 -28.00
N LEU A 11 11.22 -22.42 -28.08
CA LEU A 11 10.42 -22.86 -26.92
C LEU A 11 10.54 -24.37 -26.69
N THR A 12 10.74 -25.18 -27.73
CA THR A 12 10.83 -26.65 -27.62
C THR A 12 12.09 -27.10 -26.88
N LEU A 13 13.15 -26.29 -26.84
CA LEU A 13 14.32 -26.56 -26.00
C LEU A 13 14.13 -26.13 -24.53
N LEU A 14 13.12 -25.36 -24.19
CA LEU A 14 12.85 -24.82 -22.85
C LEU A 14 11.56 -25.37 -22.19
N CYS A 15 10.66 -25.96 -22.97
CA CYS A 15 9.35 -26.41 -22.48
C CYS A 15 9.14 -27.91 -22.68
N VAL A 16 9.61 -28.74 -21.73
CA VAL A 16 8.96 -30.01 -21.43
C VAL A 16 8.18 -29.79 -20.13
N GLY A 17 6.87 -29.55 -20.26
CA GLY A 17 5.97 -29.52 -19.13
C GLY A 17 4.99 -28.33 -19.10
N THR A 18 3.95 -28.36 -19.94
CA THR A 18 2.68 -27.71 -19.63
C THR A 18 1.93 -28.57 -18.63
N GLY A 19 2.36 -28.57 -17.38
CA GLY A 19 1.64 -29.20 -16.29
C GLY A 19 0.57 -28.24 -15.77
N GLN A 20 -0.69 -28.67 -15.77
CA GLN A 20 -1.76 -28.06 -15.01
C GLN A 20 -1.31 -27.87 -13.56
N SER A 21 -1.58 -26.71 -13.01
CA SER A 21 -1.36 -26.37 -11.61
C SER A 21 -2.10 -27.35 -10.68
N SER A 22 -1.41 -28.39 -10.25
CA SER A 22 -1.78 -29.12 -9.05
C SER A 22 -1.22 -28.33 -7.86
N ALA A 23 -2.10 -27.92 -6.95
CA ALA A 23 -1.74 -27.40 -5.64
C ALA A 23 -0.86 -28.46 -4.92
N GLY A 24 0.44 -28.25 -4.93
CA GLY A 24 1.41 -29.14 -4.33
C GLY A 24 2.58 -28.38 -3.74
N ALA A 25 2.67 -28.42 -2.42
CA ALA A 25 3.81 -28.11 -1.56
C ALA A 25 4.63 -26.87 -1.98
N THR A 26 4.36 -25.76 -1.34
CA THR A 26 5.23 -24.56 -1.34
C THR A 26 6.60 -24.96 -0.80
N ALA A 27 7.56 -25.19 -1.71
CA ALA A 27 8.97 -25.23 -1.33
C ALA A 27 9.28 -23.88 -0.67
N ALA A 28 9.82 -23.92 0.54
CA ALA A 28 10.22 -22.74 1.29
C ALA A 28 11.07 -21.84 0.38
N VAL A 29 10.54 -20.67 0.04
CA VAL A 29 11.21 -19.69 -0.80
C VAL A 29 12.30 -19.04 0.02
N SER A 30 13.56 -19.24 -0.36
CA SER A 30 14.69 -18.58 0.31
C SER A 30 14.67 -17.08 0.00
N PRO A 31 14.54 -16.19 0.99
CA PRO A 31 14.51 -14.74 0.79
C PRO A 31 15.77 -14.17 0.13
N ALA A 32 16.89 -14.88 0.22
CA ALA A 32 18.21 -14.45 -0.27
C ALA A 32 18.29 -14.21 -1.79
N ARG A 33 17.35 -14.69 -2.59
CA ARG A 33 17.40 -14.56 -4.06
C ARG A 33 16.50 -13.46 -4.63
N GLY A 34 15.49 -12.99 -3.87
CA GLY A 34 14.57 -11.94 -4.28
C GLY A 34 13.67 -12.27 -5.48
N PHE A 35 13.57 -13.56 -5.86
CA PHE A 35 12.65 -14.07 -6.89
C PHE A 35 12.34 -15.56 -6.69
N VAL A 36 11.20 -15.99 -7.21
CA VAL A 36 10.75 -17.40 -7.16
C VAL A 36 11.74 -18.27 -7.95
N PRO A 37 12.30 -19.33 -7.33
CA PRO A 37 13.22 -20.22 -8.02
C PRO A 37 12.58 -20.86 -9.25
N ARG A 38 13.30 -20.85 -10.38
CA ARG A 38 12.90 -21.50 -11.63
C ARG A 38 11.67 -20.91 -12.30
N GLU A 39 11.26 -19.69 -11.97
CA GLU A 39 10.12 -19.04 -12.60
C GLU A 39 10.49 -17.75 -13.31
N LEU A 40 9.96 -17.60 -14.52
CA LEU A 40 10.00 -16.38 -15.32
C LEU A 40 8.59 -15.89 -15.61
N ILE A 41 8.43 -14.58 -15.67
CA ILE A 41 7.27 -13.94 -16.29
C ILE A 41 7.69 -13.55 -17.70
N VAL A 42 7.04 -14.14 -18.72
CA VAL A 42 7.33 -13.90 -20.13
C VAL A 42 6.07 -13.38 -20.83
N LYS A 43 6.23 -12.33 -21.62
CA LYS A 43 5.20 -11.84 -22.54
C LYS A 43 5.76 -11.86 -23.95
N PHE A 44 5.03 -12.47 -24.87
CA PHE A 44 5.34 -12.41 -26.29
C PHE A 44 4.60 -11.22 -26.92
N GLU A 45 5.11 -10.68 -28.03
CA GLU A 45 4.54 -9.50 -28.71
C GLU A 45 3.06 -9.70 -29.09
N ASP A 46 2.70 -10.90 -29.53
CA ASP A 46 1.33 -11.25 -29.95
C ASP A 46 0.41 -11.64 -28.78
N ASP A 47 0.94 -11.79 -27.57
CA ASP A 47 0.16 -12.22 -26.41
C ASP A 47 -0.55 -11.02 -25.75
N ARG A 48 -1.82 -11.19 -25.41
CA ARG A 48 -2.56 -10.19 -24.62
C ARG A 48 -2.08 -10.11 -23.16
N ARG A 49 -1.49 -11.18 -22.64
CA ARG A 49 -1.07 -11.31 -21.23
C ARG A 49 0.29 -11.98 -21.11
N ALA A 50 1.06 -11.60 -20.08
CA ALA A 50 2.23 -12.34 -19.69
C ALA A 50 1.84 -13.72 -19.12
N LYS A 51 2.76 -14.67 -19.26
CA LYS A 51 2.63 -16.04 -18.75
C LYS A 51 3.77 -16.31 -17.77
N THR A 52 3.49 -17.05 -16.70
CA THR A 52 4.53 -17.61 -15.85
C THR A 52 5.06 -18.89 -16.50
N VAL A 53 6.36 -18.95 -16.68
CA VAL A 53 7.05 -20.10 -17.29
C VAL A 53 7.98 -20.72 -16.27
N ARG A 54 7.83 -22.02 -16.03
CA ARG A 54 8.69 -22.78 -15.12
C ARG A 54 9.88 -23.36 -15.88
N LEU A 55 11.09 -23.12 -15.36
CA LEU A 55 12.34 -23.55 -15.97
C LEU A 55 12.77 -24.93 -15.45
N PRO A 56 13.46 -25.75 -16.28
CA PRO A 56 14.19 -26.92 -15.82
C PRO A 56 15.23 -26.58 -14.75
N ALA A 57 15.56 -27.54 -13.88
CA ALA A 57 16.50 -27.31 -12.78
C ALA A 57 17.91 -26.88 -13.23
N SER A 58 18.30 -27.25 -14.43
CA SER A 58 19.61 -26.93 -15.04
C SER A 58 19.72 -25.48 -15.54
N LEU A 59 18.60 -24.74 -15.66
CA LEU A 59 18.60 -23.39 -16.21
C LEU A 59 18.50 -22.32 -15.11
N GLY A 60 19.47 -21.41 -15.09
CA GLY A 60 19.44 -20.25 -14.22
C GLY A 60 18.41 -19.21 -14.69
N VAL A 61 17.54 -18.76 -13.78
CA VAL A 61 16.43 -17.84 -14.04
C VAL A 61 16.89 -16.55 -14.75
N ARG A 62 17.97 -15.92 -14.28
CA ARG A 62 18.48 -14.66 -14.88
C ARG A 62 19.00 -14.88 -16.29
N ARG A 63 19.76 -15.97 -16.53
CA ARG A 63 20.31 -16.31 -17.83
C ARG A 63 19.20 -16.66 -18.83
N ALA A 64 18.18 -17.41 -18.41
CA ALA A 64 17.02 -17.71 -19.26
C ALA A 64 16.23 -16.45 -19.63
N ALA A 65 16.03 -15.53 -18.69
CA ALA A 65 15.39 -14.23 -18.98
C ALA A 65 16.19 -13.42 -20.02
N GLU A 66 17.52 -13.43 -19.89
CA GLU A 66 18.41 -12.70 -20.83
C GLU A 66 18.35 -13.29 -22.24
N VAL A 67 18.40 -14.62 -22.35
CA VAL A 67 18.27 -15.30 -23.66
C VAL A 67 16.93 -15.01 -24.33
N LEU A 68 15.83 -15.11 -23.58
CA LEU A 68 14.49 -14.84 -24.11
C LEU A 68 14.33 -13.38 -24.57
N ARG A 69 14.92 -12.41 -23.87
CA ARG A 69 14.86 -10.98 -24.26
C ARG A 69 15.58 -10.66 -25.58
N ARG A 70 16.45 -11.53 -26.06
CA ARG A 70 17.11 -11.38 -27.38
C ARG A 70 16.18 -11.78 -28.55
N SER A 71 15.08 -12.46 -28.29
CA SER A 71 14.11 -12.84 -29.32
C SER A 71 13.18 -11.66 -29.65
N PRO A 72 13.04 -11.28 -30.93
CA PRO A 72 12.13 -10.21 -31.33
C PRO A 72 10.66 -10.54 -31.11
N ALA A 73 10.33 -11.81 -30.85
CA ALA A 73 8.97 -12.24 -30.51
C ALA A 73 8.63 -12.06 -29.03
N VAL A 74 9.59 -11.65 -28.19
CA VAL A 74 9.42 -11.51 -26.76
C VAL A 74 9.38 -10.03 -26.38
N ALA A 75 8.23 -9.54 -25.96
CA ALA A 75 8.04 -8.18 -25.46
C ALA A 75 8.83 -7.95 -24.16
N TYR A 76 8.81 -8.91 -23.26
CA TYR A 76 9.70 -8.95 -22.11
C TYR A 76 9.80 -10.37 -21.49
N ALA A 77 10.92 -10.61 -20.80
CA ALA A 77 11.12 -11.76 -19.90
C ALA A 77 11.84 -11.29 -18.66
N ALA A 78 11.30 -11.62 -17.49
CA ALA A 78 11.86 -11.22 -16.19
C ALA A 78 11.69 -12.36 -15.16
N PRO A 79 12.57 -12.44 -14.14
CA PRO A 79 12.33 -13.30 -12.99
C PRO A 79 10.96 -12.98 -12.36
N ASN A 80 10.29 -14.01 -11.81
CA ASN A 80 9.12 -13.77 -10.95
C ASN A 80 9.63 -13.25 -9.60
N TYR A 81 9.79 -11.91 -9.48
CA TYR A 81 10.33 -11.26 -8.30
C TYR A 81 9.39 -11.40 -7.10
N LEU A 82 9.98 -11.46 -5.91
CA LEU A 82 9.26 -11.42 -4.63
C LEU A 82 9.14 -9.97 -4.15
N ALA A 83 7.96 -9.60 -3.68
CA ALA A 83 7.72 -8.40 -2.89
C ALA A 83 7.63 -8.75 -1.41
N THR A 84 7.97 -7.79 -0.55
CA THR A 84 7.77 -7.89 0.89
C THR A 84 6.92 -6.72 1.36
N ALA A 85 6.02 -6.98 2.32
CA ALA A 85 5.41 -5.91 3.10
C ALA A 85 6.55 -5.11 3.73
N SER A 86 6.43 -3.78 3.72
CA SER A 86 7.43 -2.94 4.37
C SER A 86 7.36 -3.22 5.87
N ALA A 87 8.24 -4.10 6.36
CA ALA A 87 8.26 -4.52 7.75
C ALA A 87 8.39 -3.31 8.68
N PRO A 88 7.74 -3.35 9.87
CA PRO A 88 7.99 -2.36 10.90
C PRO A 88 9.49 -2.35 11.20
N SER A 89 10.09 -1.17 11.23
CA SER A 89 11.47 -1.04 11.71
C SER A 89 11.49 -1.47 13.17
N PRO A 90 12.46 -2.29 13.61
CA PRO A 90 12.59 -2.60 15.02
C PRO A 90 12.73 -1.28 15.79
N LEU A 91 11.87 -1.08 16.79
CA LEU A 91 12.03 0.01 17.75
C LEU A 91 13.41 -0.16 18.38
N LEU A 92 14.32 0.77 18.11
CA LEU A 92 15.46 0.97 18.98
C LEU A 92 14.85 1.40 20.32
N THR A 93 14.81 0.47 21.26
CA THR A 93 14.32 0.69 22.61
C THR A 93 15.18 1.75 23.26
N SER A 94 14.73 3.01 23.16
CA SER A 94 15.13 4.02 24.13
C SER A 94 14.25 3.79 25.35
N THR A 95 14.89 3.39 26.42
CA THR A 95 14.36 3.17 27.76
C THR A 95 13.26 4.17 28.15
N GLY A 96 12.05 3.66 28.47
CA GLY A 96 11.16 4.34 29.39
C GLY A 96 9.93 5.04 28.82
N LEU A 97 9.37 4.63 27.68
CA LEU A 97 8.03 5.08 27.31
C LEU A 97 6.98 4.10 27.83
N PRO A 98 5.94 4.59 28.58
CA PRO A 98 4.86 3.73 29.03
C PRO A 98 4.11 3.20 27.81
N ASN A 99 3.88 1.88 27.78
CA ASN A 99 2.91 1.24 26.89
C ASN A 99 1.52 1.65 27.40
N ASP A 100 0.96 2.73 26.87
CA ASP A 100 -0.46 3.00 27.08
C ASP A 100 -1.23 1.92 26.33
N PRO A 101 -2.04 1.09 27.02
CA PRO A 101 -2.86 0.10 26.36
C PRO A 101 -3.89 0.83 25.50
N GLY A 102 -3.97 0.45 24.24
CA GLY A 102 -4.99 0.97 23.33
C GLY A 102 -6.41 0.70 23.85
N PRO A 103 -7.41 1.48 23.40
CA PRO A 103 -8.75 1.44 23.99
C PRO A 103 -9.51 0.11 23.84
N ILE A 104 -9.01 -0.85 23.04
CA ILE A 104 -9.65 -2.18 22.97
C ILE A 104 -9.12 -3.15 24.03
N ASP A 105 -7.94 -2.95 24.55
CA ASP A 105 -7.30 -3.85 25.52
C ASP A 105 -7.46 -3.39 26.98
N GLY A 106 -8.07 -2.21 27.21
CA GLY A 106 -8.28 -1.58 28.51
C GLY A 106 -9.75 -1.18 28.76
N PRO A 107 -10.04 -0.55 29.89
CA PRO A 107 -11.33 0.11 30.06
C PRO A 107 -11.50 1.12 28.92
N PRO A 108 -12.72 1.25 28.34
CA PRO A 108 -12.96 2.18 27.25
C PRO A 108 -12.52 3.59 27.66
N GLY A 109 -11.67 4.18 26.83
CA GLY A 109 -11.25 5.58 27.00
C GLY A 109 -12.46 6.52 26.92
N PRO A 110 -12.32 7.78 27.31
CA PRO A 110 -13.38 8.77 27.14
C PRO A 110 -13.72 8.94 25.65
N PRO A 111 -14.92 9.37 25.31
CA PRO A 111 -15.27 9.74 23.95
C PRO A 111 -14.22 10.68 23.33
N GLY A 112 -13.69 10.33 22.13
CA GLY A 112 -12.58 11.07 21.50
C GLY A 112 -11.19 10.61 21.96
N GLY A 113 -11.05 9.54 22.72
CA GLY A 113 -9.75 9.00 23.18
C GLY A 113 -8.75 8.67 22.07
N TRP A 114 -9.20 8.40 20.85
CA TRP A 114 -8.36 8.23 19.66
C TRP A 114 -7.36 9.41 19.45
N VAL A 115 -7.76 10.63 19.84
CA VAL A 115 -6.93 11.85 19.73
C VAL A 115 -5.59 11.69 20.46
N SER A 116 -5.57 10.96 21.57
CA SER A 116 -4.35 10.71 22.32
C SER A 116 -3.40 9.74 21.63
N LEU A 117 -3.90 8.86 20.77
CA LEU A 117 -3.11 7.83 20.07
C LEU A 117 -2.80 8.24 18.62
N GLN A 118 -3.77 8.77 17.89
CA GLN A 118 -3.66 9.04 16.46
C GLN A 118 -3.18 10.46 16.16
N TRP A 119 -1.97 10.80 16.63
CA TRP A 119 -1.29 12.08 16.35
C TRP A 119 -1.25 12.42 14.85
N ASN A 120 -1.19 11.39 14.01
CA ASN A 120 -1.10 11.45 12.55
C ASN A 120 -2.32 12.11 11.88
N LEU A 121 -3.49 12.05 12.51
CA LEU A 121 -4.73 12.63 12.00
C LEU A 121 -5.02 14.04 12.52
N LEU A 122 -4.27 14.49 13.54
CA LEU A 122 -4.46 15.80 14.16
C LEU A 122 -4.11 16.95 13.22
N PRO A 123 -4.64 18.17 13.50
CA PRO A 123 -4.18 19.37 12.82
C PRO A 123 -2.73 19.69 13.23
N TRP A 124 -2.02 20.38 12.39
CA TRP A 124 -0.76 21.03 12.70
C TRP A 124 -0.99 22.49 13.12
N ALA A 125 0.02 23.21 13.62
CA ALA A 125 -0.14 24.56 14.19
C ALA A 125 -0.75 25.62 13.23
N GLY A 126 -0.69 25.40 11.91
CA GLY A 126 -1.33 26.21 10.87
C GLY A 126 -2.53 25.50 10.20
N GLY A 127 -3.02 24.41 10.79
CA GLY A 127 -4.16 23.66 10.28
C GLY A 127 -5.50 24.35 10.52
N THR A 128 -6.55 23.82 9.90
CA THR A 128 -7.88 24.45 9.91
C THR A 128 -8.75 24.06 11.10
N ALA A 129 -8.43 22.96 11.79
CA ALA A 129 -9.17 22.50 12.95
C ALA A 129 -8.64 23.16 14.24
N THR A 130 -9.45 24.00 14.85
CA THR A 130 -9.13 24.70 16.11
C THR A 130 -9.72 23.95 17.33
N GLY A 131 -9.14 24.18 18.49
CA GLY A 131 -9.63 23.59 19.75
C GLY A 131 -9.23 22.15 20.00
N LEU A 132 -8.33 21.57 19.19
CA LEU A 132 -7.76 20.26 19.34
C LEU A 132 -6.24 20.34 19.58
N PRO A 133 -5.63 19.30 20.19
CA PRO A 133 -4.19 19.19 20.21
C PRO A 133 -3.63 19.23 18.78
N THR A 134 -2.47 19.87 18.61
CA THR A 134 -1.77 19.90 17.33
C THR A 134 -0.61 18.93 17.32
N SER A 135 -0.30 18.40 16.15
CA SER A 135 0.89 17.57 15.91
C SER A 135 1.66 18.11 14.71
N PRO A 136 2.95 18.40 14.81
CA PRO A 136 3.74 18.89 13.68
C PRO A 136 3.70 17.93 12.48
N GLY A 137 3.63 16.60 12.73
CA GLY A 137 3.49 15.56 11.73
C GLY A 137 2.06 15.23 11.34
N GLY A 138 1.06 15.87 11.94
CA GLY A 138 -0.35 15.64 11.65
C GLY A 138 -0.77 16.17 10.28
N ILE A 139 -1.84 15.58 9.71
CA ILE A 139 -2.32 15.86 8.35
C ILE A 139 -3.63 16.66 8.28
N ASP A 140 -4.17 17.10 9.40
CA ASP A 140 -5.47 17.81 9.50
C ASP A 140 -6.64 17.03 8.86
N ALA A 141 -6.83 15.79 9.30
CA ALA A 141 -7.94 14.94 8.86
C ALA A 141 -9.30 15.53 9.24
N ILE A 142 -9.38 16.23 10.39
CA ILE A 142 -10.61 16.83 10.90
C ILE A 142 -11.11 17.92 9.95
N GLY A 143 -10.22 18.76 9.45
CA GLY A 143 -10.54 19.77 8.42
C GLY A 143 -11.07 19.13 7.15
N ALA A 144 -10.45 18.04 6.70
CA ALA A 144 -10.92 17.26 5.56
C ALA A 144 -12.33 16.68 5.78
N TRP A 145 -12.59 16.10 6.95
CA TRP A 145 -13.92 15.53 7.26
C TRP A 145 -15.02 16.60 7.24
N ARG A 146 -14.73 17.81 7.74
CA ARG A 146 -15.66 18.96 7.64
C ARG A 146 -15.96 19.33 6.19
N ASN A 147 -14.92 19.35 5.32
CA ASN A 147 -15.09 19.63 3.89
C ASN A 147 -15.99 18.58 3.22
N LEU A 148 -15.80 17.29 3.52
CA LEU A 148 -16.59 16.21 2.94
C LEU A 148 -18.00 16.14 3.50
N GLN A 149 -18.20 16.47 4.77
CA GLN A 149 -19.54 16.58 5.37
C GLN A 149 -20.35 17.67 4.68
N ALA A 150 -19.75 18.85 4.46
CA ALA A 150 -20.36 19.96 3.72
C ALA A 150 -20.70 19.57 2.26
N ALA A 151 -19.91 18.66 1.66
CA ALA A 151 -20.17 18.12 0.32
C ALA A 151 -21.20 16.96 0.28
N GLY A 152 -21.72 16.50 1.43
CA GLY A 152 -22.62 15.34 1.54
C GLY A 152 -21.92 13.98 1.29
N ARG A 153 -20.59 13.92 1.41
CA ARG A 153 -19.74 12.77 1.11
C ARG A 153 -18.90 12.35 2.31
N ALA A 154 -19.46 12.40 3.51
CA ALA A 154 -18.76 12.13 4.76
C ALA A 154 -17.82 10.92 4.68
N GLY A 155 -16.57 11.11 5.10
CA GLY A 155 -15.54 10.07 5.13
C GLY A 155 -15.21 9.41 3.79
N GLY A 156 -15.43 10.07 2.65
CA GLY A 156 -15.10 9.49 1.34
C GLY A 156 -16.16 8.52 0.79
N ARG A 157 -17.43 8.67 1.21
CA ARG A 157 -18.53 7.81 0.76
C ARG A 157 -18.64 7.74 -0.77
N GLY A 158 -18.76 6.53 -1.28
CA GLY A 158 -18.91 6.22 -2.71
C GLY A 158 -17.60 5.84 -3.40
N ILE A 159 -16.47 5.84 -2.69
CA ILE A 159 -15.16 5.46 -3.21
C ILE A 159 -14.79 4.05 -2.75
N VAL A 160 -14.13 3.30 -3.61
CA VAL A 160 -13.60 1.96 -3.34
C VAL A 160 -12.08 1.99 -3.32
N VAL A 161 -11.48 1.60 -2.20
CA VAL A 161 -10.03 1.46 -2.06
C VAL A 161 -9.65 -0.02 -2.02
N ALA A 162 -8.90 -0.48 -3.02
CA ALA A 162 -8.33 -1.82 -3.02
C ALA A 162 -7.04 -1.84 -2.18
N VAL A 163 -6.96 -2.76 -1.23
CA VAL A 163 -5.79 -2.98 -0.37
C VAL A 163 -5.11 -4.26 -0.83
N LEU A 164 -4.03 -4.12 -1.60
CA LEU A 164 -3.17 -5.22 -2.02
C LEU A 164 -2.13 -5.46 -0.93
N ASP A 165 -2.33 -6.50 -0.12
CA ASP A 165 -1.52 -6.73 1.08
C ASP A 165 -1.61 -8.19 1.56
N THR A 166 -1.41 -8.45 2.86
CA THR A 166 -1.50 -9.77 3.52
C THR A 166 -2.94 -10.26 3.72
N GLY A 167 -3.94 -9.54 3.21
CA GLY A 167 -5.35 -9.74 3.47
C GLY A 167 -5.90 -8.75 4.49
N VAL A 168 -7.17 -8.88 4.87
CA VAL A 168 -7.82 -8.03 5.88
C VAL A 168 -8.70 -8.90 6.78
N ALA A 169 -8.77 -8.59 8.08
CA ALA A 169 -9.65 -9.26 9.03
C ALA A 169 -11.10 -8.75 8.91
N TYR A 170 -11.73 -8.94 7.74
CA TYR A 170 -13.02 -8.34 7.36
C TYR A 170 -14.25 -9.21 7.71
N ARG A 171 -14.05 -10.48 8.04
CA ARG A 171 -15.13 -11.41 8.40
C ARG A 171 -14.67 -12.52 9.35
N SER A 172 -15.61 -13.07 10.10
CA SER A 172 -15.39 -14.28 10.90
C SER A 172 -15.63 -15.54 10.07
N LEU A 173 -14.81 -16.58 10.25
CA LEU A 173 -14.90 -17.84 9.52
C LEU A 173 -14.45 -19.03 10.37
N GLY A 174 -15.36 -19.97 10.61
CA GLY A 174 -15.08 -21.31 11.16
C GLY A 174 -14.33 -21.34 12.49
N GLY A 175 -14.49 -20.34 13.35
CA GLY A 175 -13.80 -20.25 14.65
C GLY A 175 -12.28 -19.96 14.55
N ARG A 176 -11.70 -20.04 13.35
CA ARG A 176 -10.26 -19.77 13.12
C ARG A 176 -9.98 -18.30 12.87
N PHE A 177 -10.92 -17.58 12.28
CA PHE A 177 -10.79 -16.16 11.97
C PHE A 177 -11.90 -15.38 12.66
N ARG A 178 -11.58 -14.22 13.20
CA ARG A 178 -12.54 -13.23 13.69
C ARG A 178 -12.42 -11.95 12.85
N ARG A 179 -13.56 -11.31 12.60
CA ARG A 179 -13.55 -9.96 12.04
C ARG A 179 -13.02 -8.98 13.07
N SER A 180 -12.23 -8.01 12.64
CA SER A 180 -11.85 -6.88 13.48
C SER A 180 -13.09 -6.20 14.05
N PRO A 181 -13.13 -5.88 15.35
CA PRO A 181 -14.27 -5.22 15.97
C PRO A 181 -14.53 -3.83 15.37
N ASP A 182 -13.51 -3.22 14.81
CA ASP A 182 -13.56 -1.85 14.32
C ASP A 182 -13.82 -1.71 12.82
N PHE A 183 -14.20 -2.78 12.14
CA PHE A 183 -14.75 -2.71 10.79
C PHE A 183 -16.27 -2.97 10.77
N ALA A 184 -17.00 -2.12 10.04
CA ALA A 184 -18.45 -2.31 9.88
C ALA A 184 -18.78 -3.47 8.94
N PRO A 185 -19.89 -4.25 9.17
CA PRO A 185 -20.29 -5.34 8.28
C PRO A 185 -20.52 -4.80 6.89
N GLY A 186 -20.95 -4.02 6.36
CA GLY A 186 -21.14 -3.59 4.96
C GLY A 186 -20.04 -2.73 4.38
N GLN A 187 -18.89 -2.64 5.02
CA GLN A 187 -17.79 -1.76 4.59
C GLN A 187 -16.97 -2.34 3.44
N PHE A 188 -17.06 -3.64 3.21
CA PHE A 188 -16.24 -4.35 2.23
C PHE A 188 -17.01 -4.67 0.96
N VAL A 189 -16.30 -4.59 -0.17
CA VAL A 189 -16.71 -5.16 -1.45
C VAL A 189 -15.96 -6.47 -1.69
N PRO A 190 -16.45 -7.36 -2.58
CA PRO A 190 -15.78 -8.64 -2.84
C PRO A 190 -14.33 -8.45 -3.28
N GLY A 191 -13.41 -9.12 -2.59
CA GLY A 191 -12.00 -9.21 -2.89
C GLY A 191 -11.59 -10.59 -3.40
N PHE A 192 -10.26 -10.85 -3.43
CA PHE A 192 -9.70 -12.13 -3.85
C PHE A 192 -8.38 -12.44 -3.15
N ASP A 193 -8.14 -13.71 -2.84
CA ASP A 193 -6.88 -14.23 -2.31
C ASP A 193 -6.07 -14.87 -3.44
N PHE A 194 -5.02 -14.18 -3.90
CA PHE A 194 -4.13 -14.70 -4.93
C PHE A 194 -3.06 -15.65 -4.38
N VAL A 195 -2.86 -15.67 -3.07
CA VAL A 195 -1.92 -16.58 -2.41
C VAL A 195 -2.53 -17.98 -2.29
N SER A 196 -3.81 -18.07 -1.89
CA SER A 196 -4.54 -19.33 -1.75
C SER A 196 -5.36 -19.69 -2.99
N GLY A 197 -5.62 -18.76 -3.91
CA GLY A 197 -6.41 -18.98 -5.12
C GLY A 197 -7.92 -19.00 -4.87
N ASP A 198 -8.42 -18.32 -3.83
CA ASP A 198 -9.83 -18.34 -3.45
C ASP A 198 -10.42 -16.93 -3.25
N ARG A 199 -11.67 -16.84 -2.75
CA ARG A 199 -12.39 -15.59 -2.52
C ARG A 199 -12.38 -15.14 -1.05
N LEU A 200 -11.41 -15.59 -0.27
CA LEU A 200 -11.31 -15.33 1.16
C LEU A 200 -9.99 -14.66 1.53
N PRO A 201 -9.76 -13.41 1.12
CA PRO A 201 -8.53 -12.66 1.41
C PRO A 201 -8.41 -12.30 2.89
N LEU A 202 -8.41 -13.32 3.76
CA LEU A 202 -8.33 -13.18 5.21
C LEU A 202 -6.88 -13.00 5.65
N ASP A 203 -6.66 -12.03 6.51
CA ASP A 203 -5.33 -11.70 7.03
C ASP A 203 -4.85 -12.74 8.06
N GLN A 204 -3.59 -13.11 7.94
CA GLN A 204 -2.88 -14.02 8.86
C GLN A 204 -1.57 -13.41 9.38
N ASN A 205 -1.34 -12.12 9.10
CA ASN A 205 -0.14 -11.38 9.47
C ASN A 205 -0.47 -10.19 10.38
N GLY A 206 -1.47 -9.39 9.99
CA GLY A 206 -1.89 -8.17 10.67
C GLY A 206 -1.53 -6.89 9.90
N HIS A 207 -0.56 -6.94 8.96
CA HIS A 207 -0.12 -5.75 8.23
C HIS A 207 -1.23 -5.20 7.33
N GLY A 208 -1.89 -6.04 6.54
CA GLY A 208 -2.97 -5.60 5.65
C GLY A 208 -4.21 -5.11 6.42
N THR A 209 -4.49 -5.69 7.59
CA THR A 209 -5.57 -5.19 8.48
C THR A 209 -5.23 -3.80 9.02
N HIS A 210 -3.98 -3.57 9.47
CA HIS A 210 -3.51 -2.27 9.92
C HIS A 210 -3.59 -1.20 8.81
N VAL A 211 -3.09 -1.53 7.62
CA VAL A 211 -3.15 -0.66 6.43
C VAL A 211 -4.60 -0.32 6.09
N ALA A 212 -5.48 -1.30 6.07
CA ALA A 212 -6.91 -1.12 5.81
C ALA A 212 -7.58 -0.23 6.88
N GLY A 213 -7.21 -0.39 8.15
CA GLY A 213 -7.66 0.43 9.26
C GLY A 213 -7.23 1.89 9.10
N THR A 214 -5.95 2.13 8.80
CA THR A 214 -5.44 3.50 8.55
C THR A 214 -6.19 4.19 7.41
N ILE A 215 -6.55 3.45 6.36
CA ILE A 215 -7.34 3.97 5.25
C ILE A 215 -8.77 4.26 5.69
N ALA A 216 -9.47 3.31 6.31
CA ALA A 216 -10.93 3.39 6.46
C ALA A 216 -11.48 2.59 7.65
N GLU A 217 -10.84 2.59 8.80
CA GLU A 217 -11.44 2.03 10.00
C GLU A 217 -12.75 2.73 10.34
N LYS A 218 -13.70 2.03 10.94
CA LYS A 218 -15.03 2.59 11.22
C LYS A 218 -14.90 3.71 12.27
N THR A 219 -15.56 4.84 12.00
CA THR A 219 -15.59 6.01 12.88
C THR A 219 -17.00 6.17 13.48
N ASP A 220 -17.13 6.77 14.65
CA ASP A 220 -18.37 6.97 15.41
C ASP A 220 -19.09 5.64 15.76
N ASN A 221 -18.33 4.61 16.15
CA ASN A 221 -18.87 3.31 16.55
C ASN A 221 -18.68 3.01 18.05
N GLY A 222 -18.01 3.89 18.80
CA GLY A 222 -17.68 3.70 20.21
C GLY A 222 -16.64 2.61 20.47
N ILE A 223 -15.86 2.20 19.46
CA ILE A 223 -14.87 1.11 19.52
C ILE A 223 -13.58 1.57 18.85
N GLY A 224 -12.45 1.37 19.47
CA GLY A 224 -11.12 1.46 18.87
C GLY A 224 -10.73 2.84 18.35
N LEU A 225 -10.29 2.89 17.12
CA LEU A 225 -9.63 4.03 16.48
C LEU A 225 -10.40 4.51 15.25
N VAL A 226 -9.88 5.54 14.56
CA VAL A 226 -10.56 6.09 13.38
C VAL A 226 -9.73 5.87 12.11
N GLY A 227 -10.40 5.62 10.98
CA GLY A 227 -9.80 5.60 9.66
C GLY A 227 -9.93 6.94 8.95
N LEU A 228 -8.95 7.31 8.14
CA LEU A 228 -8.94 8.61 7.45
C LEU A 228 -10.17 8.76 6.51
N ALA A 229 -10.46 7.75 5.71
CA ALA A 229 -11.57 7.70 4.77
C ALA A 229 -12.67 6.73 5.22
N TYR A 230 -13.15 6.88 6.45
CA TYR A 230 -14.06 5.95 7.15
C TYR A 230 -15.37 5.63 6.43
N GLY A 231 -15.77 6.43 5.46
CA GLY A 231 -16.97 6.21 4.63
C GLY A 231 -16.69 5.48 3.32
N ALA A 232 -15.43 5.25 2.97
CA ALA A 232 -15.05 4.50 1.78
C ALA A 232 -15.31 3.00 1.96
N LYS A 233 -15.47 2.30 0.83
CA LYS A 233 -15.48 0.83 0.79
C LYS A 233 -14.06 0.31 0.62
N LEU A 234 -13.77 -0.83 1.23
CA LEU A 234 -12.51 -1.54 1.09
C LEU A 234 -12.68 -2.78 0.22
N MET A 235 -11.72 -3.00 -0.69
CA MET A 235 -11.60 -4.23 -1.49
C MET A 235 -10.34 -4.97 -1.03
N PRO A 236 -10.45 -5.98 -0.16
CA PRO A 236 -9.29 -6.73 0.30
C PRO A 236 -8.76 -7.64 -0.81
N ILE A 237 -7.48 -7.53 -1.14
CA ILE A 237 -6.81 -8.36 -2.14
C ILE A 237 -5.53 -8.92 -1.51
N ARG A 238 -5.57 -10.22 -1.20
CA ARG A 238 -4.39 -10.86 -0.61
C ARG A 238 -3.41 -11.27 -1.70
N VAL A 239 -2.26 -10.61 -1.72
CA VAL A 239 -1.13 -10.87 -2.63
C VAL A 239 0.17 -11.16 -1.88
N LEU A 240 0.16 -10.98 -0.56
CA LEU A 240 1.26 -11.32 0.34
C LEU A 240 0.80 -12.43 1.30
N ASP A 241 1.71 -13.34 1.61
CA ASP A 241 1.45 -14.46 2.53
C ASP A 241 1.47 -14.02 4.01
N LYS A 242 1.36 -14.97 4.93
CA LYS A 242 1.43 -14.72 6.38
C LYS A 242 2.79 -14.19 6.86
N HIS A 243 3.83 -14.27 6.04
CA HIS A 243 5.16 -13.75 6.32
C HIS A 243 5.39 -12.38 5.66
N GLY A 244 4.37 -11.82 5.00
CA GLY A 244 4.47 -10.55 4.29
C GLY A 244 5.20 -10.64 2.95
N SER A 245 5.34 -11.81 2.36
CA SER A 245 6.01 -12.04 1.09
C SER A 245 5.03 -12.38 -0.02
N GLY A 246 5.26 -11.85 -1.24
CA GLY A 246 4.39 -12.08 -2.39
C GLY A 246 5.14 -12.10 -3.71
N GLU A 247 4.55 -12.75 -4.69
CA GLU A 247 5.12 -12.93 -6.02
C GLU A 247 4.65 -11.83 -6.99
N ALA A 248 5.55 -11.36 -7.83
CA ALA A 248 5.23 -10.32 -8.83
C ALA A 248 4.09 -10.73 -9.76
N ALA A 249 3.96 -12.01 -10.10
CA ALA A 249 2.87 -12.53 -10.92
C ALA A 249 1.51 -12.36 -10.23
N GLU A 250 1.42 -12.72 -8.96
CA GLU A 250 0.18 -12.63 -8.18
C GLU A 250 -0.19 -11.17 -7.90
N ILE A 251 0.80 -10.32 -7.61
CA ILE A 251 0.61 -8.89 -7.43
C ILE A 251 0.08 -8.25 -8.72
N ALA A 252 0.64 -8.58 -9.88
CA ALA A 252 0.13 -8.10 -11.18
C ALA A 252 -1.33 -8.54 -11.43
N ARG A 253 -1.67 -9.79 -11.07
CA ARG A 253 -3.06 -10.28 -11.11
C ARG A 253 -3.97 -9.51 -10.17
N GLY A 254 -3.49 -9.19 -8.95
CA GLY A 254 -4.19 -8.39 -7.96
C GLY A 254 -4.50 -6.97 -8.45
N ILE A 255 -3.51 -6.28 -9.05
CA ILE A 255 -3.73 -4.94 -9.66
C ILE A 255 -4.80 -5.02 -10.75
N ARG A 256 -4.69 -6.01 -11.64
CA ARG A 256 -5.68 -6.23 -12.72
C ARG A 256 -7.08 -6.50 -12.16
N PHE A 257 -7.18 -7.32 -11.11
CA PHE A 257 -8.43 -7.62 -10.43
C PHE A 257 -9.06 -6.35 -9.86
N ALA A 258 -8.30 -5.53 -9.13
CA ALA A 258 -8.78 -4.26 -8.57
C ALA A 258 -9.38 -3.35 -9.64
N VAL A 259 -8.66 -3.15 -10.76
CA VAL A 259 -9.15 -2.33 -11.89
C VAL A 259 -10.44 -2.91 -12.49
N ALA A 260 -10.49 -4.24 -12.69
CA ALA A 260 -11.65 -4.89 -13.31
C ALA A 260 -12.89 -4.92 -12.41
N HIS A 261 -12.73 -4.74 -11.09
CA HIS A 261 -13.81 -4.78 -10.11
C HIS A 261 -14.14 -3.42 -9.51
N GLY A 262 -13.73 -2.33 -10.17
CA GLY A 262 -14.19 -0.98 -9.85
C GLY A 262 -13.50 -0.34 -8.64
N ALA A 263 -12.24 -0.66 -8.40
CA ALA A 263 -11.45 0.14 -7.46
C ALA A 263 -11.17 1.53 -8.02
N ASP A 264 -11.32 2.56 -7.20
CA ASP A 264 -10.94 3.94 -7.52
C ASP A 264 -9.48 4.23 -7.11
N VAL A 265 -9.04 3.59 -6.02
CA VAL A 265 -7.68 3.70 -5.48
C VAL A 265 -7.12 2.31 -5.22
N ILE A 266 -5.85 2.10 -5.52
CA ILE A 266 -5.10 0.88 -5.19
C ILE A 266 -3.95 1.26 -4.25
N ASN A 267 -3.96 0.70 -3.04
CA ASN A 267 -2.87 0.79 -2.07
C ASN A 267 -1.92 -0.39 -2.19
N MET A 268 -0.61 -0.12 -2.26
CA MET A 268 0.47 -1.10 -2.34
C MET A 268 1.53 -0.78 -1.27
N SER A 269 1.34 -1.32 -0.08
CA SER A 269 2.22 -1.09 1.09
C SER A 269 3.35 -2.13 1.17
N PHE A 270 4.02 -2.39 0.05
CA PHE A 270 5.14 -3.33 -0.09
C PHE A 270 6.14 -2.87 -1.14
N ASN A 271 7.30 -3.52 -1.21
CA ASN A 271 8.32 -3.19 -2.20
C ASN A 271 9.11 -4.42 -2.69
N PHE A 272 9.78 -4.29 -3.84
CA PHE A 272 10.61 -5.33 -4.44
C PHE A 272 12.12 -5.14 -4.18
N GLY A 273 12.49 -4.12 -3.41
CA GLY A 273 13.87 -3.71 -3.19
C GLY A 273 14.43 -2.84 -4.32
N CYS A 274 15.50 -2.12 -3.99
CA CYS A 274 16.14 -1.14 -4.85
C CYS A 274 16.69 -1.72 -6.16
N GLY A 275 16.67 -0.91 -7.22
CA GLY A 275 17.25 -1.26 -8.52
C GLY A 275 16.52 -2.36 -9.29
N LYS A 276 15.38 -2.83 -8.81
CA LYS A 276 14.58 -3.83 -9.52
C LYS A 276 13.73 -3.17 -10.62
N ARG A 277 13.49 -3.92 -11.69
CA ARG A 277 12.46 -3.62 -12.69
C ARG A 277 11.49 -4.78 -12.73
N VAL A 278 10.20 -4.49 -12.65
CA VAL A 278 9.14 -5.50 -12.58
C VAL A 278 8.12 -5.23 -13.71
N PRO A 279 8.45 -5.60 -14.97
CA PRO A 279 7.65 -5.22 -16.15
C PRO A 279 6.19 -5.65 -16.09
N SER A 280 5.88 -6.79 -15.46
CA SER A 280 4.51 -7.27 -15.27
C SER A 280 3.68 -6.32 -14.39
N ILE A 281 4.30 -5.75 -13.38
CA ILE A 281 3.68 -4.73 -12.52
C ILE A 281 3.52 -3.43 -13.31
N ASP A 282 4.56 -2.96 -13.99
CA ASP A 282 4.53 -1.73 -14.79
C ASP A 282 3.41 -1.76 -15.85
N GLU A 283 3.15 -2.92 -16.45
CA GLU A 283 2.07 -3.08 -17.43
C GLU A 283 0.70 -2.87 -16.78
N GLU A 284 0.45 -3.48 -15.63
CA GLU A 284 -0.84 -3.34 -14.95
C GLU A 284 -1.02 -1.94 -14.32
N LEU A 285 0.05 -1.29 -13.89
CA LEU A 285 0.02 0.10 -13.44
C LEU A 285 -0.36 1.06 -14.59
N ARG A 286 0.17 0.85 -15.81
CA ARG A 286 -0.29 1.60 -17.00
C ARG A 286 -1.75 1.35 -17.33
N ARG A 287 -2.23 0.13 -17.10
CA ARG A 287 -3.66 -0.21 -17.28
C ARG A 287 -4.51 0.54 -16.25
N ALA A 288 -4.13 0.51 -14.97
CA ALA A 288 -4.81 1.22 -13.89
C ALA A 288 -4.89 2.74 -14.21
N TYR A 289 -3.77 3.35 -14.58
CA TYR A 289 -3.72 4.76 -14.97
C TYR A 289 -4.69 5.10 -16.11
N ARG A 290 -4.70 4.30 -17.21
CA ARG A 290 -5.62 4.53 -18.32
C ARG A 290 -7.09 4.37 -17.94
N ALA A 291 -7.37 3.50 -16.97
CA ALA A 291 -8.71 3.31 -16.41
C ALA A 291 -9.12 4.42 -15.41
N GLY A 292 -8.21 5.32 -15.03
CA GLY A 292 -8.47 6.37 -14.07
C GLY A 292 -8.35 5.92 -12.62
N VAL A 293 -7.73 4.77 -12.36
CA VAL A 293 -7.51 4.24 -11.01
C VAL A 293 -6.21 4.81 -10.45
N VAL A 294 -6.30 5.44 -9.29
CA VAL A 294 -5.16 6.02 -8.57
C VAL A 294 -4.35 4.90 -7.92
N THR A 295 -3.05 4.85 -8.17
CA THR A 295 -2.15 3.87 -7.56
C THR A 295 -1.18 4.56 -6.60
N VAL A 296 -1.11 4.07 -5.38
CA VAL A 296 -0.26 4.59 -4.30
C VAL A 296 0.66 3.49 -3.80
N ALA A 297 1.94 3.79 -3.61
CA ALA A 297 2.89 2.80 -3.11
C ALA A 297 3.91 3.38 -2.12
N SER A 298 4.30 2.56 -1.16
CA SER A 298 5.40 2.84 -0.24
C SER A 298 6.75 2.78 -0.97
N ILE A 299 7.65 3.72 -0.65
CA ILE A 299 8.97 3.79 -1.30
C ILE A 299 10.00 2.82 -0.73
N GLY A 300 9.76 2.25 0.46
CA GLY A 300 10.62 1.30 1.16
C GLY A 300 11.25 1.85 2.45
N ASN A 301 11.81 0.95 3.28
CA ASN A 301 12.19 1.21 4.67
C ASN A 301 13.68 0.92 4.98
N LEU A 302 14.57 0.98 4.01
CA LEU A 302 16.00 0.65 4.21
C LEU A 302 16.86 1.86 4.66
N GLY A 303 16.26 3.00 4.99
CA GLY A 303 16.90 4.14 5.63
C GLY A 303 17.89 4.91 4.76
N ALA A 304 19.18 4.67 4.92
CA ALA A 304 20.26 5.48 4.31
C ALA A 304 20.42 5.31 2.79
N GLU A 305 19.68 4.43 2.13
CA GLU A 305 19.80 4.22 0.69
C GLU A 305 19.10 5.33 -0.11
N THR A 306 19.77 5.82 -1.14
CA THR A 306 19.26 6.83 -2.10
C THR A 306 18.56 6.16 -3.28
N CYS A 307 17.53 5.36 -3.01
CA CYS A 307 16.88 4.54 -4.01
C CYS A 307 15.40 4.31 -3.65
N VAL A 308 14.51 4.76 -4.49
CA VAL A 308 13.08 4.41 -4.39
C VAL A 308 12.84 3.02 -4.96
N SER A 309 12.13 2.17 -4.22
CA SER A 309 11.84 0.78 -4.63
C SER A 309 10.56 0.67 -5.48
N PRO A 310 10.49 -0.26 -6.46
CA PRO A 310 9.21 -0.62 -7.08
C PRO A 310 8.23 -1.22 -6.03
N PRO A 311 6.92 -1.02 -6.19
CA PRO A 311 6.22 -0.43 -7.33
C PRO A 311 6.17 1.10 -7.34
N ALA A 312 6.69 1.81 -6.33
CA ALA A 312 6.65 3.27 -6.28
C ALA A 312 7.39 3.96 -7.45
N THR A 313 8.43 3.31 -8.02
CA THR A 313 9.09 3.79 -9.24
C THR A 313 8.29 3.53 -10.53
N GLY A 314 7.19 2.78 -10.43
CA GLY A 314 6.35 2.42 -11.57
C GLY A 314 5.67 3.60 -12.25
N PRO A 315 5.10 3.38 -13.45
CA PRO A 315 4.47 4.44 -14.22
C PRO A 315 3.23 4.99 -13.52
N ARG A 316 3.24 6.30 -13.27
CA ARG A 316 2.08 7.04 -12.70
C ARG A 316 1.64 6.58 -11.30
N VAL A 317 2.53 5.96 -10.55
CA VAL A 317 2.32 5.62 -9.14
C VAL A 317 2.66 6.83 -8.29
N ILE A 318 1.88 7.09 -7.28
CA ILE A 318 2.18 8.07 -6.22
C ILE A 318 3.13 7.40 -5.23
N GLY A 319 4.41 7.77 -5.26
CA GLY A 319 5.44 7.27 -4.36
C GLY A 319 5.43 8.02 -3.04
N VAL A 320 5.32 7.30 -1.91
CA VAL A 320 5.10 7.88 -0.59
C VAL A 320 6.24 7.56 0.37
N GLY A 321 6.92 8.60 0.87
CA GLY A 321 7.87 8.52 1.98
C GLY A 321 7.20 8.68 3.35
N GLY A 322 7.94 8.34 4.43
CA GLY A 322 7.40 8.34 5.78
C GLY A 322 7.92 9.48 6.65
N THR A 323 7.02 10.12 7.43
CA THR A 323 7.36 11.12 8.44
C THR A 323 7.00 10.68 9.85
N THR A 324 7.61 11.34 10.85
CA THR A 324 7.37 11.13 12.28
C THR A 324 6.37 12.12 12.84
N GLU A 325 5.96 11.95 14.09
CA GLU A 325 5.08 12.88 14.82
C GLU A 325 5.64 14.32 14.85
N GLY A 326 6.97 14.48 14.89
CA GLY A 326 7.61 15.79 14.83
C GLY A 326 7.60 16.47 13.46
N GLY A 327 6.97 15.88 12.44
CA GLY A 327 6.96 16.42 11.08
C GLY A 327 8.29 16.23 10.34
N CYS A 328 9.19 15.41 10.84
CA CYS A 328 10.48 15.10 10.23
C CYS A 328 10.40 13.85 9.37
N LEU A 329 11.36 13.69 8.44
CA LEU A 329 11.49 12.43 7.71
C LEU A 329 11.83 11.29 8.70
N GLY A 330 11.18 10.14 8.56
CA GLY A 330 11.50 8.94 9.34
C GLY A 330 12.88 8.39 8.95
N SER A 331 13.68 7.98 9.95
CA SER A 331 15.03 7.44 9.71
C SER A 331 15.07 6.20 8.80
N TYR A 332 13.95 5.50 8.73
CA TYR A 332 13.77 4.32 7.86
C TYR A 332 13.43 4.68 6.41
N SER A 333 12.87 5.89 6.16
CA SER A 333 12.35 6.25 4.84
C SER A 333 13.47 6.34 3.82
N LEU A 334 13.33 5.59 2.71
CA LEU A 334 14.23 5.73 1.57
C LEU A 334 14.18 7.15 0.99
N THR A 335 15.21 7.51 0.25
CA THR A 335 15.32 8.80 -0.44
C THR A 335 15.59 8.57 -1.92
N GLY A 336 15.40 9.59 -2.76
CA GLY A 336 15.71 9.50 -4.19
C GLY A 336 14.67 10.17 -5.09
N PRO A 337 14.85 10.12 -6.40
CA PRO A 337 13.84 10.60 -7.35
C PRO A 337 12.58 9.72 -7.29
N LYS A 338 11.45 10.25 -7.72
CA LYS A 338 10.15 9.54 -7.70
C LYS A 338 9.44 9.48 -6.35
N ILE A 339 9.79 10.34 -5.41
CA ILE A 339 8.97 10.63 -4.25
C ILE A 339 7.99 11.74 -4.66
N ASP A 340 6.69 11.48 -4.58
CA ASP A 340 5.67 12.49 -4.86
C ASP A 340 5.36 13.32 -3.63
N VAL A 341 5.12 12.66 -2.50
CA VAL A 341 4.80 13.26 -1.21
C VAL A 341 5.33 12.40 -0.07
N VAL A 342 5.32 12.96 1.13
CA VAL A 342 5.51 12.21 2.37
C VAL A 342 4.25 12.26 3.22
N ALA A 343 4.08 11.28 4.12
CA ALA A 343 2.94 11.16 5.01
C ALA A 343 3.32 10.49 6.33
N PRO A 344 2.47 10.53 7.36
CA PRO A 344 2.76 9.90 8.65
C PRO A 344 3.08 8.42 8.52
N GLY A 345 4.27 8.04 8.96
CA GLY A 345 4.74 6.65 9.02
C GLY A 345 5.22 6.26 10.42
N GLY A 346 5.32 7.22 11.33
CA GLY A 346 5.72 7.01 12.72
C GLY A 346 7.23 6.86 12.93
N GLY A 347 7.63 6.52 14.14
CA GLY A 347 8.98 6.11 14.50
C GLY A 347 9.97 7.24 14.75
N VAL A 348 11.25 6.90 14.66
CA VAL A 348 12.37 7.79 14.97
C VAL A 348 12.66 8.71 13.77
N ALA A 349 12.93 9.98 14.04
CA ALA A 349 13.30 10.95 13.03
C ALA A 349 14.73 10.70 12.48
N ALA A 350 14.95 11.12 11.23
CA ALA A 350 16.29 11.18 10.64
C ALA A 350 17.16 12.18 11.41
N ILE A 351 18.49 12.02 11.32
CA ILE A 351 19.47 12.90 11.94
C ILE A 351 19.21 14.36 11.50
N GLY A 352 19.35 15.26 12.46
CA GLY A 352 19.18 16.72 12.25
C GLY A 352 17.79 17.26 12.58
N CYS A 353 16.87 16.39 12.99
CA CYS A 353 15.55 16.80 13.47
C CYS A 353 15.48 16.90 15.00
N PRO A 354 14.60 17.76 15.55
CA PRO A 354 14.34 17.78 17.00
C PRO A 354 13.91 16.39 17.49
N SER A 355 14.42 16.00 18.66
CA SER A 355 14.01 14.74 19.30
C SER A 355 12.57 14.87 19.77
N VAL A 356 11.71 14.05 19.19
CA VAL A 356 10.32 13.87 19.65
C VAL A 356 10.08 12.38 19.93
N ALA A 357 9.01 12.08 20.66
CA ALA A 357 8.64 10.71 20.93
C ALA A 357 8.54 9.89 19.63
N ALA A 358 9.16 8.70 19.63
CA ALA A 358 9.17 7.80 18.48
C ALA A 358 7.84 7.01 18.40
N ARG A 359 6.71 7.72 18.31
CA ARG A 359 5.38 7.08 18.31
C ARG A 359 5.11 6.37 16.97
N PRO A 360 4.54 5.15 17.00
CA PRO A 360 4.10 4.45 15.80
C PRO A 360 2.81 5.05 15.25
N ILE A 361 2.31 4.48 14.17
CA ILE A 361 0.94 4.64 13.71
C ILE A 361 0.10 3.58 14.41
N PHE A 362 -0.88 3.99 15.20
CA PHE A 362 -1.80 3.10 15.89
C PHE A 362 -3.03 2.81 15.04
N GLN A 363 -3.36 1.53 14.92
CA GLN A 363 -4.61 1.02 14.34
C GLN A 363 -4.96 -0.34 14.94
N VAL A 364 -6.26 -0.67 14.91
CA VAL A 364 -6.73 -1.97 15.38
C VAL A 364 -6.36 -3.06 14.38
N THR A 365 -5.49 -3.98 14.80
CA THR A 365 -5.04 -5.09 13.95
C THR A 365 -4.85 -6.39 14.75
N LEU A 366 -4.36 -7.45 14.10
CA LEU A 366 -4.09 -8.73 14.72
C LEU A 366 -2.94 -8.62 15.73
N LYS A 367 -3.13 -9.15 16.94
CA LYS A 367 -2.07 -9.24 17.95
C LYS A 367 -1.17 -10.43 17.66
N SER A 368 0.10 -10.17 17.37
CA SER A 368 1.10 -11.22 17.13
C SER A 368 0.69 -12.25 16.07
N GLY A 369 -0.07 -11.83 15.05
CA GLY A 369 -0.56 -12.70 13.99
C GLY A 369 -1.68 -13.68 14.41
N ASP A 370 -2.21 -13.59 15.63
CA ASP A 370 -3.38 -14.39 16.04
C ASP A 370 -4.64 -13.85 15.33
N THR A 371 -5.19 -14.66 14.46
CA THR A 371 -6.36 -14.32 13.61
C THR A 371 -7.66 -14.12 14.37
N ARG A 372 -7.64 -14.23 15.71
CA ARG A 372 -8.80 -14.08 16.61
C ARG A 372 -8.65 -12.96 17.63
N ARG A 373 -7.44 -12.40 17.81
CA ARG A 373 -7.14 -11.39 18.83
C ARG A 373 -6.72 -10.09 18.17
N PHE A 374 -7.29 -9.00 18.63
CA PHE A 374 -7.05 -7.65 18.11
C PHE A 374 -6.50 -6.74 19.21
N GLY A 375 -5.82 -5.69 18.78
CA GLY A 375 -5.26 -4.64 19.61
C GLY A 375 -4.56 -3.60 18.75
N GLU A 376 -3.85 -2.67 19.40
CA GLU A 376 -3.09 -1.60 18.77
C GLU A 376 -1.58 -1.79 18.99
N PRO A 377 -0.94 -2.73 18.28
CA PRO A 377 0.50 -2.99 18.48
C PRO A 377 1.34 -1.76 18.15
N GLY A 378 2.26 -1.41 19.06
CA GLY A 378 3.17 -0.27 18.92
C GLY A 378 4.33 -0.47 17.94
N SER A 379 4.27 -1.48 17.07
CA SER A 379 5.36 -1.83 16.14
C SER A 379 5.15 -1.35 14.70
N TYR A 380 4.01 -0.73 14.39
CA TYR A 380 3.70 -0.33 13.02
C TYR A 380 4.31 1.04 12.68
N ILE A 381 5.51 0.97 12.12
CA ILE A 381 6.33 2.10 11.69
C ILE A 381 6.81 1.82 10.27
N GLY A 382 6.62 2.76 9.34
CA GLY A 382 7.14 2.58 7.98
C GLY A 382 6.39 3.35 6.91
N THR A 383 6.97 3.35 5.72
CA THR A 383 6.35 3.94 4.51
C THR A 383 5.06 3.22 4.08
N SER A 384 4.80 2.02 4.60
CA SER A 384 3.52 1.31 4.45
C SER A 384 2.36 2.08 5.06
N MET A 385 2.54 2.59 6.28
CA MET A 385 1.54 3.38 6.99
C MET A 385 1.36 4.74 6.30
N ALA A 386 2.45 5.33 5.83
CA ALA A 386 2.43 6.56 5.04
C ALA A 386 1.63 6.40 3.72
N ALA A 387 1.84 5.31 2.99
CA ALA A 387 1.07 5.00 1.77
C ALA A 387 -0.43 4.82 2.07
N ALA A 388 -0.78 4.21 3.20
CA ALA A 388 -2.17 4.08 3.63
C ALA A 388 -2.83 5.45 3.86
N HIS A 389 -2.13 6.42 4.49
CA HIS A 389 -2.63 7.78 4.65
C HIS A 389 -2.88 8.47 3.29
N VAL A 390 -1.94 8.33 2.35
CA VAL A 390 -2.12 8.92 1.01
C VAL A 390 -3.27 8.24 0.25
N SER A 391 -3.46 6.93 0.40
CA SER A 391 -4.58 6.20 -0.21
C SER A 391 -5.93 6.64 0.37
N GLY A 392 -6.01 6.82 1.69
CA GLY A 392 -7.18 7.38 2.36
C GLY A 392 -7.45 8.82 1.90
N LEU A 393 -6.41 9.65 1.83
CA LEU A 393 -6.55 11.02 1.35
C LEU A 393 -6.97 11.07 -0.13
N ALA A 394 -6.44 10.21 -0.98
CA ALA A 394 -6.88 10.09 -2.37
C ALA A 394 -8.38 9.78 -2.46
N ALA A 395 -8.89 8.87 -1.62
CA ALA A 395 -10.31 8.57 -1.54
C ALA A 395 -11.13 9.80 -1.10
N LEU A 396 -10.66 10.56 -0.12
CA LEU A 396 -11.32 11.80 0.30
C LEU A 396 -11.35 12.86 -0.82
N VAL A 397 -10.24 13.04 -1.54
CA VAL A 397 -10.14 14.00 -2.66
C VAL A 397 -11.06 13.60 -3.80
N LEU A 398 -11.15 12.32 -4.15
CA LEU A 398 -12.09 11.83 -5.17
C LEU A 398 -13.56 12.06 -4.78
N ALA A 399 -13.89 11.87 -3.50
CA ALA A 399 -15.25 12.11 -3.01
C ALA A 399 -15.58 13.59 -2.86
N SER A 400 -14.59 14.45 -2.66
CA SER A 400 -14.78 15.90 -2.52
C SER A 400 -15.06 16.54 -3.87
N ARG A 401 -15.35 17.83 -3.87
CA ARG A 401 -15.44 18.65 -5.09
C ARG A 401 -14.13 19.33 -5.47
N ALA A 402 -13.03 18.97 -4.80
CA ALA A 402 -11.73 19.61 -4.94
C ALA A 402 -11.07 19.46 -6.32
N LEU A 403 -11.53 18.51 -7.15
CA LEU A 403 -11.03 18.32 -8.51
C LEU A 403 -11.88 19.03 -9.57
N GLY A 404 -13.02 19.61 -9.22
CA GLY A 404 -14.00 20.11 -10.19
C GLY A 404 -14.59 18.98 -11.04
N THR A 405 -15.19 19.33 -12.18
CA THR A 405 -15.73 18.34 -13.12
C THR A 405 -14.59 17.71 -13.92
N VAL A 406 -14.31 16.42 -13.66
CA VAL A 406 -13.31 15.63 -14.39
C VAL A 406 -13.95 14.32 -14.80
N GLY A 407 -13.86 14.01 -16.08
CA GLY A 407 -14.25 12.68 -16.59
C GLY A 407 -13.31 11.59 -16.08
N PRO A 408 -13.75 10.31 -16.14
CA PRO A 408 -12.91 9.18 -15.79
C PRO A 408 -11.70 9.06 -16.73
N GLY A 409 -10.68 8.34 -16.30
CA GLY A 409 -9.47 8.05 -17.07
C GLY A 409 -8.23 8.77 -16.56
N ALA A 410 -7.19 8.77 -17.38
CA ALA A 410 -5.85 9.26 -17.02
C ALA A 410 -5.82 10.69 -16.47
N ASN A 411 -6.64 11.58 -17.02
CA ASN A 411 -6.72 12.98 -16.57
C ASN A 411 -7.14 13.11 -15.09
N LEU A 412 -7.99 12.21 -14.60
CA LEU A 412 -8.41 12.17 -13.19
C LEU A 412 -7.21 11.92 -12.28
N VAL A 413 -6.40 10.90 -12.63
CA VAL A 413 -5.20 10.54 -11.86
C VAL A 413 -4.20 11.69 -11.83
N ASP A 414 -3.94 12.32 -12.97
CA ASP A 414 -3.00 13.44 -13.07
C ASP A 414 -3.48 14.66 -12.27
N ARG A 415 -4.79 14.96 -12.28
CA ARG A 415 -5.35 16.07 -11.49
C ARG A 415 -5.29 15.80 -10.00
N LEU A 416 -5.62 14.58 -9.59
CA LEU A 416 -5.50 14.18 -8.19
C LEU A 416 -4.05 14.25 -7.72
N THR A 417 -3.11 13.68 -8.46
CA THR A 417 -1.69 13.71 -8.11
C THR A 417 -1.18 15.15 -7.97
N ARG A 418 -1.52 16.03 -8.93
CA ARG A 418 -1.19 17.45 -8.82
C ARG A 418 -1.84 18.11 -7.60
N ARG A 419 -3.10 17.79 -7.28
CA ARG A 419 -3.77 18.31 -6.09
C ARG A 419 -3.04 17.96 -4.82
N LEU A 420 -2.69 16.68 -4.64
CA LEU A 420 -1.93 16.23 -3.47
C LEU A 420 -0.58 16.95 -3.35
N ARG A 421 0.14 17.07 -4.46
CA ARG A 421 1.45 17.73 -4.49
C ARG A 421 1.35 19.24 -4.21
N ASN A 422 0.40 19.93 -4.81
CA ASN A 422 0.25 21.38 -4.68
C ASN A 422 -0.30 21.81 -3.31
N THR A 423 -0.94 20.90 -2.58
CA THR A 423 -1.48 21.18 -1.25
C THR A 423 -0.62 20.64 -0.12
N ALA A 424 0.43 19.89 -0.43
CA ALA A 424 1.40 19.40 0.55
C ALA A 424 2.14 20.55 1.25
N ARG A 425 2.49 20.34 2.51
CA ARG A 425 3.31 21.27 3.30
C ARG A 425 4.79 21.02 3.02
N ASP A 426 5.50 22.05 2.60
CA ASP A 426 6.96 21.98 2.46
C ASP A 426 7.61 21.85 3.85
N LEU A 427 8.46 20.84 4.00
CA LEU A 427 9.24 20.60 5.22
C LEU A 427 10.65 21.24 5.16
N GLY A 428 10.95 22.00 4.10
CA GLY A 428 12.26 22.59 3.87
C GLY A 428 13.33 21.56 3.47
N LEU A 429 12.94 20.38 3.01
CA LEU A 429 13.86 19.31 2.58
C LEU A 429 13.95 19.26 1.05
N PRO A 430 15.07 18.75 0.49
CA PRO A 430 15.17 18.49 -0.95
C PRO A 430 14.02 17.58 -1.45
N SER A 431 13.57 17.79 -2.68
CA SER A 431 12.51 16.97 -3.29
C SER A 431 12.82 15.47 -3.34
N THR A 432 14.09 15.09 -3.36
CA THR A 432 14.53 13.70 -3.24
C THR A 432 14.30 13.08 -1.86
N ARG A 433 13.88 13.87 -0.87
CA ARG A 433 13.59 13.41 0.50
C ARG A 433 12.12 13.55 0.86
N GLN A 434 11.44 14.61 0.39
CA GLN A 434 10.05 14.91 0.75
C GLN A 434 9.08 14.91 -0.45
N GLY A 435 9.56 14.78 -1.68
CA GLY A 435 8.73 15.07 -2.86
C GLY A 435 8.25 16.53 -2.84
N SER A 436 6.94 16.72 -2.85
CA SER A 436 6.32 18.05 -2.68
C SER A 436 6.04 18.42 -1.22
N GLY A 437 6.36 17.53 -0.27
CA GLY A 437 6.17 17.76 1.17
C GLY A 437 5.18 16.82 1.84
N LEU A 438 4.83 17.12 3.09
CA LEU A 438 3.88 16.37 3.92
C LEU A 438 2.45 16.68 3.49
N ILE A 439 1.67 15.64 3.22
CA ILE A 439 0.26 15.79 2.83
C ILE A 439 -0.53 16.62 3.86
N ASP A 440 -1.48 17.43 3.36
CA ASP A 440 -2.43 18.22 4.15
C ASP A 440 -3.85 17.88 3.68
N ALA A 441 -4.59 17.16 4.52
CA ALA A 441 -5.88 16.61 4.12
C ALA A 441 -6.95 17.70 4.00
N ALA A 442 -6.95 18.70 4.87
CA ALA A 442 -7.89 19.80 4.82
C ALA A 442 -7.71 20.62 3.53
N ARG A 443 -6.46 21.00 3.20
CA ARG A 443 -6.16 21.75 1.97
C ARG A 443 -6.44 20.94 0.71
N ALA A 444 -6.13 19.64 0.72
CA ALA A 444 -6.34 18.78 -0.44
C ALA A 444 -7.83 18.58 -0.77
N THR A 445 -8.70 18.58 0.24
CA THR A 445 -10.15 18.36 0.08
C THR A 445 -10.97 19.65 0.00
N SER A 446 -10.35 20.85 0.23
CA SER A 446 -11.07 22.12 0.11
C SER A 446 -11.55 22.32 -1.34
N PRO A 447 -12.75 22.87 -1.54
CA PRO A 447 -13.24 23.23 -2.86
C PRO A 447 -12.22 24.10 -3.63
N LEU A 448 -12.25 24.04 -4.96
CA LEU A 448 -11.55 25.03 -5.78
C LEU A 448 -12.22 26.40 -5.57
N PRO A 449 -11.43 27.49 -5.49
CA PRO A 449 -11.98 28.84 -5.39
C PRO A 449 -12.83 29.19 -6.59
#